data_75a5bde4617dae94daaadba4e988b4e0
#
_entry.id   75a5bde4617dae94daaadba4e988b4e0
#
_cell.length_a   1.000
_cell.length_b   1.000
_cell.length_c   1.000
_cell.angle_alpha   90.00
_cell.angle_beta   90.00
_cell.angle_gamma   90.00
#
_symmetry.space_group_name_H-M   'P 1'
#
loop_
_entity.id
_entity.type
_entity.pdbx_description
1 polymer ?
#
loop_
_entity_poly.entity_id
_entity_poly.type
_entity_poly.pdbx_seq_one_letter_code
_entity_poly.pdbx_strand_id
1 'polypeptide(L)'
;FEDQSIFYCRDITALHPAQRELLEEQGICSTLQCAFWKGEALAGFIGFDECTGLRLWTEEEVDILSLIAQMMTVFLQKRRAMDWYSDMEHQLHTILDSDDSCIYVIDQDSFELLYLSQKAKKLKPNVQLGESCYQAIFGKDNICDFCPLLNGGSGLLKLPECGTQAVLHA
;
A
#
# COMPACT_ATOMS: atom_id res chain seq x y z
N PHE A 1 -8.33 6.99 -27.52
CA PHE A 1 -8.19 5.86 -26.54
C PHE A 1 -9.55 5.27 -26.09
N GLU A 2 -10.67 5.54 -26.77
CA GLU A 2 -11.99 5.11 -26.25
C GLU A 2 -12.18 3.59 -26.23
N ASP A 3 -11.47 2.79 -27.06
CA ASP A 3 -11.53 1.32 -27.04
C ASP A 3 -10.17 0.61 -27.25
N GLN A 4 -9.10 1.35 -27.48
CA GLN A 4 -7.77 0.78 -27.68
C GLN A 4 -6.76 1.51 -26.82
N SER A 5 -6.01 0.75 -26.02
CA SER A 5 -4.93 1.30 -25.18
C SER A 5 -3.74 1.82 -26.01
N ILE A 6 -3.77 1.69 -27.33
CA ILE A 6 -2.70 2.04 -28.26
C ILE A 6 -3.19 3.08 -29.26
N PHE A 7 -2.38 4.12 -29.42
CA PHE A 7 -2.55 5.12 -30.46
C PHE A 7 -1.25 5.27 -31.23
N TYR A 8 -1.30 5.18 -32.55
CA TYR A 8 -0.13 5.45 -33.40
C TYR A 8 -0.50 6.25 -34.64
N CYS A 9 0.42 7.09 -35.04
CA CYS A 9 0.29 7.92 -36.22
C CYS A 9 1.63 8.03 -36.92
N ARG A 10 1.65 7.70 -38.22
CA ARG A 10 2.84 7.83 -39.05
C ARG A 10 3.11 9.29 -39.42
N ASP A 11 2.05 10.06 -39.63
CA ASP A 11 2.11 11.44 -40.13
C ASP A 11 1.05 12.25 -39.38
N ILE A 12 1.51 13.11 -38.48
CA ILE A 12 0.63 13.94 -37.68
C ILE A 12 -0.24 14.91 -38.49
N THR A 13 0.13 15.19 -39.75
CA THR A 13 -0.67 16.06 -40.63
C THR A 13 -2.04 15.46 -40.96
N ALA A 14 -2.19 14.12 -40.82
CA ALA A 14 -3.45 13.42 -40.99
C ALA A 14 -4.38 13.49 -39.78
N LEU A 15 -3.92 13.99 -38.64
CA LEU A 15 -4.69 14.10 -37.40
C LEU A 15 -5.66 15.28 -37.43
N HIS A 16 -6.62 15.22 -36.49
CA HIS A 16 -7.53 16.36 -36.24
C HIS A 16 -6.71 17.62 -35.85
N PRO A 17 -7.07 18.82 -36.31
CA PRO A 17 -6.29 20.05 -36.12
C PRO A 17 -5.82 20.29 -34.69
N ALA A 18 -6.67 20.07 -33.71
CA ALA A 18 -6.32 20.28 -32.27
C ALA A 18 -5.25 19.29 -31.75
N GLN A 19 -5.22 18.06 -32.25
CA GLN A 19 -4.20 17.06 -31.89
C GLN A 19 -2.89 17.36 -32.64
N ARG A 20 -3.01 17.74 -33.88
CA ARG A 20 -1.89 18.11 -34.71
C ARG A 20 -1.11 19.30 -34.14
N GLU A 21 -1.81 20.38 -33.80
CA GLU A 21 -1.21 21.61 -33.23
C GLU A 21 -0.36 21.28 -32.00
N LEU A 22 -0.89 20.44 -31.07
CA LEU A 22 -0.18 20.02 -29.87
C LEU A 22 1.11 19.26 -30.17
N LEU A 23 1.14 18.41 -31.19
CA LEU A 23 2.30 17.60 -31.56
C LEU A 23 3.29 18.41 -32.40
N GLU A 24 2.82 19.30 -33.26
CA GLU A 24 3.65 20.22 -34.05
C GLU A 24 4.44 21.19 -33.17
N GLU A 25 3.85 21.72 -32.10
CA GLU A 25 4.53 22.59 -31.12
C GLU A 25 5.72 21.87 -30.46
N GLN A 26 5.66 20.55 -30.33
CA GLN A 26 6.72 19.71 -29.79
C GLN A 26 7.72 19.21 -30.85
N GLY A 27 7.50 19.57 -32.12
CA GLY A 27 8.34 19.14 -33.24
C GLY A 27 8.17 17.67 -33.62
N ILE A 28 7.08 17.04 -33.24
CA ILE A 28 6.80 15.62 -33.49
C ILE A 28 6.27 15.46 -34.90
N CYS A 29 6.80 14.48 -35.66
CA CYS A 29 6.36 14.12 -37.00
C CYS A 29 5.54 12.81 -37.04
N SER A 30 5.89 11.87 -36.18
CA SER A 30 5.20 10.58 -36.00
C SER A 30 5.17 10.21 -34.54
N THR A 31 4.14 9.51 -34.09
CA THR A 31 4.00 9.10 -32.69
C THR A 31 3.43 7.70 -32.54
N LEU A 32 3.86 6.98 -31.50
CA LEU A 32 3.27 5.73 -31.00
C LEU A 32 3.09 5.85 -29.50
N GLN A 33 1.88 5.74 -29.01
CA GLN A 33 1.55 5.93 -27.59
C GLN A 33 0.70 4.78 -27.07
N CYS A 34 0.99 4.35 -25.86
CA CYS A 34 0.18 3.37 -25.12
C CYS A 34 -0.33 3.98 -23.83
N ALA A 35 -1.61 3.86 -23.58
CA ALA A 35 -2.25 4.28 -22.35
C ALA A 35 -1.93 3.32 -21.21
N PHE A 36 -1.78 3.84 -19.99
CA PHE A 36 -1.75 3.05 -18.78
C PHE A 36 -2.78 3.59 -17.77
N TRP A 37 -3.29 2.70 -16.91
CA TRP A 37 -4.52 2.92 -16.17
C TRP A 37 -4.29 2.85 -14.66
N LYS A 38 -5.11 3.59 -13.92
CA LYS A 38 -5.21 3.52 -12.47
C LYS A 38 -6.64 3.10 -12.07
N GLY A 39 -6.88 1.79 -12.01
CA GLY A 39 -8.23 1.24 -11.97
C GLY A 39 -8.92 1.44 -13.33
N GLU A 40 -10.08 2.07 -13.35
CA GLU A 40 -10.83 2.40 -14.58
C GLU A 40 -10.46 3.78 -15.16
N ALA A 41 -9.66 4.57 -14.45
CA ALA A 41 -9.28 5.90 -14.90
C ALA A 41 -7.97 5.88 -15.68
N LEU A 42 -7.90 6.63 -16.78
CA LEU A 42 -6.67 6.87 -17.52
C LEU A 42 -5.66 7.57 -16.58
N ALA A 43 -4.52 6.94 -16.33
CA ALA A 43 -3.45 7.49 -15.50
C ALA A 43 -2.44 8.31 -16.32
N GLY A 44 -2.28 7.94 -17.59
CA GLY A 44 -1.37 8.58 -18.51
C GLY A 44 -1.11 7.72 -19.73
N PHE A 45 -0.12 8.11 -20.49
CA PHE A 45 0.36 7.35 -21.64
C PHE A 45 1.89 7.37 -21.65
N ILE A 46 2.47 6.37 -22.31
CA ILE A 46 3.90 6.28 -22.60
C ILE A 46 4.05 6.12 -24.10
N GLY A 47 5.03 6.74 -24.70
CA GLY A 47 5.16 6.73 -26.15
C GLY A 47 6.57 6.90 -26.67
N PHE A 48 6.70 6.66 -27.96
CA PHE A 48 7.83 7.02 -28.78
C PHE A 48 7.40 8.08 -29.77
N ASP A 49 8.17 9.15 -29.86
CA ASP A 49 7.95 10.23 -30.80
C ASP A 49 9.15 10.35 -31.76
N GLU A 50 8.85 10.51 -33.03
CA GLU A 50 9.86 10.76 -34.08
C GLU A 50 9.73 12.21 -34.53
N CYS A 51 10.85 12.95 -34.38
CA CYS A 51 10.90 14.38 -34.66
C CYS A 51 11.66 14.73 -35.96
N THR A 52 12.32 13.76 -36.58
CA THR A 52 13.18 14.02 -37.74
C THR A 52 12.48 13.73 -39.06
N GLY A 53 11.41 12.95 -39.04
CA GLY A 53 10.68 12.58 -40.26
C GLY A 53 9.50 11.65 -40.02
N LEU A 54 8.96 11.13 -41.10
CA LEU A 54 7.84 10.18 -41.03
C LEU A 54 8.36 8.77 -40.72
N ARG A 55 7.76 8.10 -39.73
CA ARG A 55 8.14 6.75 -39.29
C ARG A 55 6.98 5.77 -39.35
N LEU A 56 7.25 4.56 -39.81
CA LEU A 56 6.39 3.41 -39.62
C LEU A 56 6.81 2.69 -38.34
N TRP A 57 5.85 2.44 -37.47
CA TRP A 57 6.05 1.70 -36.25
C TRP A 57 5.94 0.21 -36.53
N THR A 58 6.87 -0.59 -36.03
CA THR A 58 6.87 -2.05 -36.18
C THR A 58 5.97 -2.70 -35.13
N GLU A 59 5.53 -3.92 -35.40
CA GLU A 59 4.76 -4.71 -34.42
C GLU A 59 5.56 -4.92 -33.13
N GLU A 60 6.87 -5.16 -33.23
CA GLU A 60 7.74 -5.32 -32.08
C GLU A 60 7.79 -4.05 -31.18
N GLU A 61 7.83 -2.86 -31.79
CA GLU A 61 7.80 -1.59 -31.05
C GLU A 61 6.46 -1.39 -30.35
N VAL A 62 5.36 -1.75 -30.98
CA VAL A 62 4.02 -1.72 -30.40
C VAL A 62 3.93 -2.68 -29.23
N ASP A 63 4.39 -3.92 -29.38
CA ASP A 63 4.37 -4.94 -28.34
C ASP A 63 5.20 -4.55 -27.12
N ILE A 64 6.42 -4.05 -27.34
CA ILE A 64 7.30 -3.59 -26.26
C ILE A 64 6.65 -2.44 -25.50
N LEU A 65 6.11 -1.45 -26.21
CA LEU A 65 5.49 -0.30 -25.55
C LEU A 65 4.23 -0.70 -24.80
N SER A 66 3.44 -1.63 -25.34
CA SER A 66 2.26 -2.19 -24.70
C SER A 66 2.63 -2.93 -23.42
N LEU A 67 3.70 -3.73 -23.44
CA LEU A 67 4.21 -4.42 -22.25
C LEU A 67 4.62 -3.42 -21.16
N ILE A 68 5.35 -2.37 -21.53
CA ILE A 68 5.75 -1.33 -20.58
C ILE A 68 4.52 -0.62 -19.97
N ALA A 69 3.52 -0.28 -20.78
CA ALA A 69 2.28 0.33 -20.31
C ALA A 69 1.52 -0.58 -19.32
N GLN A 70 1.48 -1.90 -19.58
CA GLN A 70 0.90 -2.88 -18.68
C GLN A 70 1.68 -2.96 -17.37
N MET A 71 3.01 -2.99 -17.41
CA MET A 71 3.86 -2.96 -16.22
C MET A 71 3.63 -1.70 -15.38
N MET A 72 3.48 -0.53 -16.02
CA MET A 72 3.16 0.72 -15.33
C MET A 72 1.79 0.65 -14.65
N THR A 73 0.78 0.07 -15.32
CA THR A 73 -0.55 -0.14 -14.74
C THR A 73 -0.46 -0.99 -13.46
N VAL A 74 0.21 -2.14 -13.52
CA VAL A 74 0.39 -3.04 -12.37
C VAL A 74 1.17 -2.36 -11.24
N PHE A 75 2.22 -1.64 -11.58
CA PHE A 75 3.03 -0.89 -10.61
C PHE A 75 2.19 0.15 -9.84
N LEU A 76 1.39 0.95 -10.55
CA LEU A 76 0.53 1.94 -9.93
C LEU A 76 -0.56 1.32 -9.04
N GLN A 77 -1.12 0.17 -9.45
CA GLN A 77 -2.08 -0.58 -8.63
C GLN A 77 -1.44 -1.08 -7.33
N LYS A 78 -0.25 -1.69 -7.42
CA LYS A 78 0.49 -2.18 -6.26
C LYS A 78 0.86 -1.05 -5.30
N ARG A 79 1.39 0.06 -5.82
CA ARG A 79 1.74 1.24 -5.01
C ARG A 79 0.53 1.76 -4.25
N ARG A 80 -0.63 1.89 -4.91
CA ARG A 80 -1.87 2.34 -4.26
C ARG A 80 -2.31 1.42 -3.13
N ALA A 81 -2.19 0.08 -3.33
CA ALA A 81 -2.51 -0.88 -2.28
C ALA A 81 -1.57 -0.71 -1.07
N MET A 82 -0.28 -0.52 -1.31
CA MET A 82 0.70 -0.29 -0.23
C MET A 82 0.44 1.03 0.52
N ASP A 83 0.16 2.11 -0.21
CA ASP A 83 -0.17 3.42 0.40
C ASP A 83 -1.43 3.29 1.28
N TRP A 84 -2.47 2.57 0.80
CA TRP A 84 -3.70 2.33 1.56
C TRP A 84 -3.45 1.51 2.83
N TYR A 85 -2.60 0.47 2.77
CA TYR A 85 -2.22 -0.32 3.96
C TYR A 85 -1.48 0.54 4.99
N SER A 86 -0.55 1.37 4.55
CA SER A 86 0.19 2.28 5.42
C SER A 86 -0.72 3.31 6.09
N ASP A 87 -1.66 3.90 5.35
CA ASP A 87 -2.64 4.84 5.88
C ASP A 87 -3.57 4.18 6.89
N MET A 88 -4.03 2.96 6.61
CA MET A 88 -4.88 2.17 7.50
C MET A 88 -4.14 1.83 8.80
N GLU A 89 -2.88 1.40 8.70
CA GLU A 89 -2.03 1.10 9.87
C GLU A 89 -1.85 2.35 10.73
N HIS A 90 -1.55 3.50 10.11
CA HIS A 90 -1.41 4.76 10.83
C HIS A 90 -2.71 5.20 11.53
N GLN A 91 -3.85 5.07 10.86
CA GLN A 91 -5.16 5.36 11.45
C GLN A 91 -5.47 4.43 12.63
N LEU A 92 -5.19 3.12 12.48
CA LEU A 92 -5.38 2.15 13.56
C LEU A 92 -4.52 2.51 14.78
N HIS A 93 -3.25 2.80 14.58
CA HIS A 93 -2.34 3.26 15.65
C HIS A 93 -2.88 4.53 16.31
N THR A 94 -3.34 5.51 15.53
CA THR A 94 -3.91 6.76 16.07
C THR A 94 -5.14 6.50 16.95
N ILE A 95 -6.03 5.60 16.54
CA ILE A 95 -7.21 5.22 17.32
C ILE A 95 -6.78 4.51 18.60
N LEU A 96 -5.89 3.54 18.53
CA LEU A 96 -5.40 2.78 19.68
C LEU A 96 -4.62 3.65 20.68
N ASP A 97 -3.93 4.68 20.19
CA ASP A 97 -3.17 5.62 21.02
C ASP A 97 -4.02 6.79 21.57
N SER A 98 -5.22 7.02 21.02
CA SER A 98 -6.11 8.12 21.44
C SER A 98 -6.76 7.88 22.79
N ASP A 99 -6.92 6.63 23.18
CA ASP A 99 -7.44 6.25 24.49
C ASP A 99 -6.30 6.21 25.52
N ASP A 100 -6.57 6.68 26.73
CA ASP A 100 -5.63 6.62 27.87
C ASP A 100 -5.53 5.20 28.47
N SER A 101 -5.83 4.19 27.68
CA SER A 101 -5.77 2.77 28.04
C SER A 101 -4.44 2.12 27.65
N CYS A 102 -4.02 1.14 28.47
CA CYS A 102 -2.87 0.30 28.14
C CYS A 102 -3.34 -0.80 27.18
N ILE A 103 -3.09 -0.62 25.89
CA ILE A 103 -3.46 -1.59 24.87
C ILE A 103 -2.20 -2.28 24.38
N TYR A 104 -2.27 -3.59 24.25
CA TYR A 104 -1.26 -4.39 23.57
C TYR A 104 -1.93 -5.47 22.72
N VAL A 105 -1.31 -5.80 21.59
CA VAL A 105 -1.74 -6.84 20.68
C VAL A 105 -0.67 -7.92 20.66
N ILE A 106 -1.09 -9.16 20.72
CA ILE A 106 -0.21 -10.34 20.67
C ILE A 106 -0.62 -11.26 19.53
N ASP A 107 0.35 -11.93 18.98
CA ASP A 107 0.12 -13.04 18.07
C ASP A 107 -0.41 -14.25 18.84
N GLN A 108 -1.46 -14.88 18.34
CA GLN A 108 -2.14 -15.99 19.05
C GLN A 108 -1.30 -17.25 19.11
N ASP A 109 -0.47 -17.50 18.09
CA ASP A 109 0.29 -18.75 17.96
C ASP A 109 1.66 -18.65 18.63
N SER A 110 2.35 -17.52 18.46
CA SER A 110 3.71 -17.31 19.01
C SER A 110 3.72 -16.60 20.37
N PHE A 111 2.62 -15.98 20.79
CA PHE A 111 2.51 -15.11 21.98
C PHE A 111 3.42 -13.86 21.92
N GLU A 112 3.92 -13.50 20.76
CA GLU A 112 4.76 -12.33 20.56
C GLU A 112 3.94 -11.04 20.55
N LEU A 113 4.55 -9.98 21.09
CA LEU A 113 3.96 -8.65 21.10
C LEU A 113 4.06 -8.01 19.71
N LEU A 114 2.91 -7.78 19.08
CA LEU A 114 2.79 -7.10 17.78
C LEU A 114 2.61 -5.60 17.91
N TYR A 115 1.98 -5.14 18.99
CA TYR A 115 1.71 -3.72 19.22
C TYR A 115 1.65 -3.38 20.70
N LEU A 116 2.07 -2.14 21.04
CA LEU A 116 1.96 -1.53 22.37
C LEU A 116 1.51 -0.07 22.19
N SER A 117 0.43 0.33 22.88
CA SER A 117 0.02 1.74 22.90
C SER A 117 1.05 2.62 23.60
N GLN A 118 1.03 3.93 23.32
CA GLN A 118 1.95 4.90 23.91
C GLN A 118 1.93 4.85 25.44
N LYS A 119 0.74 4.63 26.03
CA LYS A 119 0.62 4.47 27.48
C LYS A 119 1.28 3.20 28.00
N ALA A 120 1.09 2.08 27.30
CA ALA A 120 1.74 0.82 27.65
C ALA A 120 3.27 0.93 27.57
N LYS A 121 3.81 1.58 26.55
CA LYS A 121 5.25 1.88 26.40
C LYS A 121 5.80 2.74 27.54
N LYS A 122 5.03 3.75 27.99
CA LYS A 122 5.45 4.59 29.14
C LYS A 122 5.51 3.81 30.45
N LEU A 123 4.59 2.88 30.66
CA LEU A 123 4.56 2.05 31.87
C LEU A 123 5.58 0.92 31.86
N LYS A 124 5.93 0.42 30.68
CA LYS A 124 6.87 -0.67 30.45
C LYS A 124 7.93 -0.28 29.40
N PRO A 125 8.83 0.67 29.71
CA PRO A 125 9.74 1.26 28.71
C PRO A 125 10.77 0.26 28.15
N ASN A 126 11.03 -0.84 28.85
CA ASN A 126 12.00 -1.85 28.45
C ASN A 126 11.42 -2.96 27.58
N VAL A 127 10.10 -3.00 27.38
CA VAL A 127 9.43 -4.00 26.56
C VAL A 127 9.57 -3.67 25.09
N GLN A 128 9.97 -4.66 24.29
CA GLN A 128 10.12 -4.53 22.83
C GLN A 128 9.08 -5.38 22.09
N LEU A 129 8.74 -4.94 20.88
CA LEU A 129 7.89 -5.76 19.97
C LEU A 129 8.68 -7.01 19.55
N GLY A 130 7.97 -8.12 19.36
CA GLY A 130 8.54 -9.43 19.06
C GLY A 130 8.95 -10.25 20.30
N GLU A 131 8.90 -9.66 21.50
CA GLU A 131 9.13 -10.42 22.75
C GLU A 131 7.85 -11.16 23.16
N SER A 132 8.02 -12.30 23.86
CA SER A 132 6.87 -13.04 24.39
C SER A 132 6.12 -12.24 25.45
N CYS A 133 4.81 -12.11 25.32
CA CYS A 133 3.99 -11.26 26.20
C CYS A 133 4.07 -11.67 27.68
N TYR A 134 4.15 -12.97 27.99
CA TYR A 134 4.26 -13.49 29.35
C TYR A 134 5.57 -13.07 30.02
N GLN A 135 6.66 -12.97 29.25
CA GLN A 135 7.96 -12.54 29.78
C GLN A 135 8.03 -11.01 29.85
N ALA A 136 7.70 -10.32 28.75
CA ALA A 136 7.87 -8.89 28.63
C ALA A 136 6.91 -8.10 29.54
N ILE A 137 5.63 -8.49 29.60
CA ILE A 137 4.60 -7.75 30.38
C ILE A 137 4.52 -8.28 31.80
N PHE A 138 4.56 -9.61 32.00
CA PHE A 138 4.25 -10.23 33.27
C PHE A 138 5.50 -10.77 33.99
N GLY A 139 6.69 -10.77 33.37
CA GLY A 139 7.94 -11.26 33.97
C GLY A 139 7.93 -12.77 34.27
N LYS A 140 7.17 -13.56 33.50
CA LYS A 140 7.06 -15.01 33.68
C LYS A 140 7.92 -15.75 32.65
N ASP A 141 8.46 -16.89 33.04
CA ASP A 141 9.24 -17.75 32.14
C ASP A 141 8.37 -18.63 31.22
N ASN A 142 7.08 -18.77 31.56
CA ASN A 142 6.13 -19.59 30.82
C ASN A 142 4.81 -18.85 30.61
N ILE A 143 3.98 -19.36 29.71
CA ILE A 143 2.63 -18.83 29.44
C ILE A 143 1.84 -18.72 30.73
N CYS A 144 1.14 -17.61 30.91
CA CYS A 144 0.38 -17.31 32.12
C CYS A 144 -0.79 -18.29 32.31
N ASP A 145 -0.98 -18.79 33.55
CA ASP A 145 -2.09 -19.71 33.90
C ASP A 145 -3.46 -19.07 33.63
N PHE A 146 -3.52 -17.73 33.65
CA PHE A 146 -4.69 -16.92 33.37
C PHE A 146 -4.77 -16.44 31.91
N CYS A 147 -3.98 -17.02 31.00
CA CYS A 147 -3.93 -16.58 29.61
C CYS A 147 -5.31 -16.70 28.96
N PRO A 148 -5.90 -15.61 28.46
CA PRO A 148 -7.21 -15.64 27.83
C PRO A 148 -7.23 -16.43 26.53
N LEU A 149 -6.12 -16.49 25.81
CA LEU A 149 -5.98 -17.24 24.57
C LEU A 149 -6.10 -18.77 24.81
N LEU A 150 -5.67 -19.26 25.98
CA LEU A 150 -5.79 -20.68 26.34
C LEU A 150 -7.13 -21.01 26.99
N ASN A 151 -7.79 -20.04 27.62
CA ASN A 151 -8.98 -20.25 28.43
C ASN A 151 -10.29 -19.79 27.77
N GLY A 152 -10.32 -19.71 26.43
CA GLY A 152 -11.57 -19.44 25.68
C GLY A 152 -12.01 -17.98 25.63
N GLY A 153 -11.08 -17.05 25.69
CA GLY A 153 -11.20 -15.78 24.96
C GLY A 153 -11.93 -14.63 25.62
N SER A 154 -12.39 -14.67 26.87
CA SER A 154 -12.82 -13.44 27.54
C SER A 154 -12.60 -13.50 29.05
N GLY A 155 -11.84 -12.58 29.57
CA GLY A 155 -11.56 -12.46 31.00
C GLY A 155 -11.21 -11.04 31.39
N LEU A 156 -11.65 -10.63 32.58
CA LEU A 156 -11.21 -9.40 33.22
C LEU A 156 -9.87 -9.67 33.92
N LEU A 157 -8.81 -9.12 33.37
CA LEU A 157 -7.49 -9.17 33.99
C LEU A 157 -7.24 -7.88 34.75
N LYS A 158 -7.03 -7.98 36.06
CA LYS A 158 -6.45 -6.88 36.84
C LYS A 158 -4.94 -6.89 36.66
N LEU A 159 -4.42 -5.94 35.94
CA LEU A 159 -2.99 -5.68 35.89
C LEU A 159 -2.58 -4.99 37.19
N PRO A 160 -1.68 -5.58 37.99
CA PRO A 160 -1.34 -5.07 39.33
C PRO A 160 -0.81 -3.63 39.34
N GLU A 161 -0.23 -3.18 38.23
CA GLU A 161 0.46 -1.89 38.11
C GLU A 161 -0.37 -0.78 37.46
N CYS A 162 -1.47 -1.10 36.78
CA CYS A 162 -2.27 -0.10 36.05
C CYS A 162 -3.55 0.31 36.77
N GLY A 163 -3.97 -0.35 37.84
CA GLY A 163 -5.21 -0.04 38.56
C GLY A 163 -6.50 -0.18 37.71
N THR A 164 -6.40 -0.60 36.50
CA THR A 164 -7.46 -0.65 35.49
C THR A 164 -7.82 -2.10 35.18
N GLN A 165 -9.14 -2.34 34.98
CA GLN A 165 -9.63 -3.61 34.50
C GLN A 165 -9.46 -3.67 32.98
N ALA A 166 -8.67 -4.62 32.46
CA ALA A 166 -8.58 -4.87 31.04
C ALA A 166 -9.61 -5.92 30.61
N VAL A 167 -10.43 -5.61 29.64
CA VAL A 167 -11.29 -6.57 28.96
C VAL A 167 -10.50 -7.11 27.77
N LEU A 168 -10.27 -8.40 27.76
CA LEU A 168 -9.62 -9.10 26.65
C LEU A 168 -10.69 -9.76 25.78
N HIS A 169 -10.71 -9.40 24.51
CA HIS A 169 -11.43 -10.13 23.48
C HIS A 169 -10.41 -10.86 22.62
N ALA A 170 -10.51 -12.16 22.52
CA ALA A 170 -9.80 -12.99 21.55
C ALA A 170 -10.70 -13.25 20.35
#